data_465f2e5856953ef4d617906ef36e5a08
#
_entry.id   465f2e5856953ef4d617906ef36e5a08
#
_cell.length_a   1.000
_cell.length_b   1.000
_cell.length_c   1.000
_cell.angle_alpha   90.00
_cell.angle_beta   90.00
_cell.angle_gamma   90.00
#
_symmetry.space_group_name_H-M   'P 1'
#
loop_
_entity.id
_entity.type
_entity.pdbx_description
1 polymer ?
#
loop_
_entity_poly.entity_id
_entity_poly.type
_entity_poly.pdbx_seq_one_letter_code
_entity_poly.pdbx_strand_id
1 'polypeptide(L)'
;QDLKVQLFERHARGLTLTENGEYVFKTAHEVISKLKEVETSLGDQKNKPTGKLTITTVRSFGTHWLTPRIQEFMTLNPEIEIDLVFDDKELDLSTRQADIGIFMRRPKQLNYIQKKLVDIKYFIYGSNKYLEKYGMPKTISDLNKHKFISFGKGAPSPVYNPDWALKLGMHDGKKRKSIMKVNSVMGLLLAVESGVGLAALPEYLVTNSNNVIKV
;
A
#
# COMPACT_ATOMS: atom_id res chain seq x y z
N GLN A 1 -8.03 15.21 -38.68
CA GLN A 1 -8.39 16.61 -38.28
C GLN A 1 -7.42 17.05 -37.21
N ASP A 2 -6.69 18.14 -37.44
CA ASP A 2 -5.82 18.74 -36.43
C ASP A 2 -6.66 19.37 -35.33
N LEU A 3 -6.39 19.00 -34.09
CA LEU A 3 -7.16 19.47 -32.92
C LEU A 3 -6.98 20.97 -32.66
N LYS A 4 -6.07 21.65 -33.35
CA LYS A 4 -5.73 23.09 -33.26
C LYS A 4 -5.51 23.60 -31.83
N VAL A 5 -5.13 22.69 -30.90
CA VAL A 5 -4.80 23.00 -29.51
C VAL A 5 -3.47 22.36 -29.14
N GLN A 6 -2.70 23.06 -28.33
CA GLN A 6 -1.42 22.53 -27.87
C GLN A 6 -1.68 21.45 -26.81
N LEU A 7 -1.17 20.23 -27.04
CA LEU A 7 -1.33 19.10 -26.13
C LEU A 7 -0.12 18.86 -25.22
N PHE A 8 1.03 19.44 -25.59
CA PHE A 8 2.28 19.25 -24.85
C PHE A 8 2.96 20.59 -24.61
N GLU A 9 3.57 20.74 -23.44
CA GLU A 9 4.51 21.81 -23.11
C GLU A 9 5.93 21.26 -23.05
N ARG A 10 6.87 21.99 -23.66
CA ARG A 10 8.26 21.62 -23.68
C ARG A 10 9.03 22.37 -22.60
N HIS A 11 9.63 21.63 -21.69
CA HIS A 11 10.47 22.17 -20.63
C HIS A 11 11.92 21.69 -20.80
N ALA A 12 12.86 22.33 -20.12
CA ALA A 12 14.28 21.93 -20.13
C ALA A 12 14.52 20.47 -19.67
N ARG A 13 13.55 19.86 -19.01
CA ARG A 13 13.60 18.48 -18.49
C ARG A 13 12.71 17.49 -19.24
N GLY A 14 12.08 17.87 -20.35
CA GLY A 14 11.22 16.99 -21.15
C GLY A 14 9.89 17.63 -21.58
N LEU A 15 8.97 16.77 -22.00
CA LEU A 15 7.61 17.13 -22.40
C LEU A 15 6.64 16.83 -21.26
N THR A 16 5.74 17.77 -20.96
CA THR A 16 4.58 17.56 -20.08
C THR A 16 3.30 17.78 -20.87
N LEU A 17 2.21 17.12 -20.45
CA LEU A 17 0.91 17.39 -21.04
C LEU A 17 0.38 18.75 -20.57
N THR A 18 -0.27 19.48 -21.49
CA THR A 18 -1.13 20.61 -21.12
C THR A 18 -2.45 20.10 -20.53
N GLU A 19 -3.29 20.97 -19.99
CA GLU A 19 -4.64 20.62 -19.54
C GLU A 19 -5.49 19.97 -20.68
N ASN A 20 -5.38 20.52 -21.88
CA ASN A 20 -5.99 19.92 -23.07
C ASN A 20 -5.36 18.58 -23.44
N GLY A 21 -4.03 18.45 -23.25
CA GLY A 21 -3.30 17.20 -23.43
C GLY A 21 -3.76 16.10 -22.47
N GLU A 22 -3.94 16.43 -21.20
CA GLU A 22 -4.48 15.48 -20.20
C GLU A 22 -5.92 15.06 -20.52
N TYR A 23 -6.75 15.99 -20.94
CA TYR A 23 -8.13 15.70 -21.35
C TYR A 23 -8.18 14.74 -22.54
N VAL A 24 -7.42 15.02 -23.61
CA VAL A 24 -7.34 14.15 -24.80
C VAL A 24 -6.76 12.80 -24.46
N PHE A 25 -5.70 12.76 -23.66
CA PHE A 25 -5.08 11.52 -23.19
C PHE A 25 -6.08 10.64 -22.42
N LYS A 26 -6.82 11.23 -21.49
CA LYS A 26 -7.84 10.53 -20.72
C LYS A 26 -8.94 9.97 -21.60
N THR A 27 -9.47 10.80 -22.50
CA THR A 27 -10.56 10.40 -23.43
C THR A 27 -10.10 9.28 -24.39
N ALA A 28 -8.92 9.41 -24.98
CA ALA A 28 -8.35 8.38 -25.85
C ALA A 28 -8.19 7.05 -25.10
N HIS A 29 -7.77 7.12 -23.85
CA HIS A 29 -7.64 5.97 -22.97
C HIS A 29 -8.98 5.26 -22.67
N GLU A 30 -10.02 6.03 -22.40
CA GLU A 30 -11.37 5.51 -22.18
C GLU A 30 -11.91 4.80 -23.44
N VAL A 31 -11.69 5.38 -24.62
CA VAL A 31 -12.10 4.77 -25.91
C VAL A 31 -11.37 3.44 -26.16
N ILE A 32 -10.05 3.42 -25.99
CA ILE A 32 -9.26 2.19 -26.17
C ILE A 32 -9.69 1.13 -25.16
N SER A 33 -10.04 1.52 -23.92
CA SER A 33 -10.56 0.60 -22.91
C SER A 33 -11.86 -0.05 -23.34
N LYS A 34 -12.79 0.75 -23.83
CA LYS A 34 -14.09 0.25 -24.32
C LYS A 34 -13.93 -0.69 -25.52
N LEU A 35 -13.02 -0.37 -26.44
CA LEU A 35 -12.72 -1.29 -27.57
C LEU A 35 -12.20 -2.64 -27.09
N LYS A 36 -11.29 -2.65 -26.12
CA LYS A 36 -10.78 -3.89 -25.53
C LYS A 36 -11.85 -4.67 -24.76
N GLU A 37 -12.77 -4.00 -24.07
CA GLU A 37 -13.92 -4.66 -23.43
C GLU A 37 -14.80 -5.37 -24.48
N VAL A 38 -15.05 -4.72 -25.62
CA VAL A 38 -15.81 -5.31 -26.74
C VAL A 38 -15.06 -6.49 -27.35
N GLU A 39 -13.76 -6.37 -27.61
CA GLU A 39 -12.92 -7.47 -28.11
C GLU A 39 -12.95 -8.68 -27.16
N THR A 40 -12.84 -8.42 -25.85
CA THR A 40 -12.90 -9.48 -24.83
C THR A 40 -14.29 -10.10 -24.72
N SER A 41 -15.36 -9.33 -24.89
CA SER A 41 -16.75 -9.83 -24.85
C SER A 41 -17.14 -10.61 -26.09
N LEU A 42 -16.51 -10.33 -27.24
CA LEU A 42 -16.75 -11.02 -28.52
C LEU A 42 -15.79 -12.22 -28.72
N GLY A 43 -14.68 -12.23 -27.99
CA GLY A 43 -13.74 -13.36 -27.97
C GLY A 43 -14.36 -14.55 -27.25
N ASP A 44 -14.30 -15.72 -27.89
CA ASP A 44 -14.86 -16.98 -27.43
C ASP A 44 -14.61 -17.22 -25.92
N GLN A 45 -15.65 -17.52 -25.16
CA GLN A 45 -15.66 -17.91 -23.74
C GLN A 45 -14.79 -19.18 -23.43
N LYS A 46 -14.06 -19.71 -24.39
CA LYS A 46 -13.20 -20.89 -24.28
C LYS A 46 -11.71 -20.59 -24.16
N ASN A 47 -11.28 -19.36 -24.35
CA ASN A 47 -9.86 -19.03 -24.29
C ASN A 47 -9.43 -18.79 -22.84
N LYS A 48 -8.37 -19.52 -22.43
CA LYS A 48 -7.69 -19.27 -21.17
C LYS A 48 -7.23 -17.80 -21.12
N PRO A 49 -7.29 -17.15 -19.96
CA PRO A 49 -6.84 -15.78 -19.84
C PRO A 49 -5.36 -15.68 -20.18
N THR A 50 -5.00 -14.75 -21.07
CA THR A 50 -3.63 -14.54 -21.56
C THR A 50 -3.27 -13.05 -21.51
N GLY A 51 -1.99 -12.75 -21.56
CA GLY A 51 -1.49 -11.39 -21.65
C GLY A 51 -0.88 -10.87 -20.34
N LYS A 52 -0.65 -9.56 -20.27
CA LYS A 52 0.01 -8.90 -19.13
C LYS A 52 -1.03 -8.39 -18.14
N LEU A 53 -0.79 -8.64 -16.85
CA LEU A 53 -1.58 -8.13 -15.73
C LEU A 53 -0.67 -7.36 -14.77
N THR A 54 -0.88 -6.05 -14.68
CA THR A 54 -0.12 -5.18 -13.78
C THR A 54 -0.91 -4.93 -12.50
N ILE A 55 -0.34 -5.30 -11.36
CA ILE A 55 -0.96 -5.12 -10.03
C ILE A 55 -0.14 -4.14 -9.22
N THR A 56 -0.78 -3.13 -8.65
CA THR A 56 -0.13 -2.18 -7.74
C THR A 56 -0.64 -2.28 -6.32
N THR A 57 0.25 -2.07 -5.36
CA THR A 57 -0.07 -1.98 -3.92
C THR A 57 1.05 -1.27 -3.15
N VAL A 58 0.83 -1.02 -1.85
CA VAL A 58 1.89 -0.50 -0.96
C VAL A 58 3.03 -1.52 -0.80
N ARG A 59 4.26 -1.03 -0.69
CA ARG A 59 5.49 -1.85 -0.65
C ARG A 59 5.45 -2.96 0.39
N SER A 60 5.05 -2.65 1.61
CA SER A 60 5.04 -3.63 2.70
C SER A 60 4.09 -4.80 2.44
N PHE A 61 2.89 -4.52 1.92
CA PHE A 61 1.91 -5.55 1.58
C PHE A 61 2.32 -6.35 0.35
N GLY A 62 2.76 -5.65 -0.70
CA GLY A 62 3.23 -6.27 -1.93
C GLY A 62 4.36 -7.26 -1.68
N THR A 63 5.41 -6.82 -0.96
CA THR A 63 6.59 -7.64 -0.72
C THR A 63 6.31 -8.82 0.22
N HIS A 64 5.59 -8.60 1.34
CA HIS A 64 5.50 -9.60 2.40
C HIS A 64 4.25 -10.47 2.33
N TRP A 65 3.18 -9.98 1.72
CA TRP A 65 1.94 -10.73 1.64
C TRP A 65 1.62 -11.22 0.23
N LEU A 66 1.66 -10.32 -0.76
CA LEU A 66 1.23 -10.64 -2.13
C LEU A 66 2.25 -11.51 -2.87
N THR A 67 3.51 -11.06 -2.94
CA THR A 67 4.55 -11.76 -3.72
C THR A 67 4.71 -13.24 -3.34
N PRO A 68 4.74 -13.65 -2.05
CA PRO A 68 4.83 -15.06 -1.71
C PRO A 68 3.62 -15.91 -2.11
N ARG A 69 2.48 -15.28 -2.41
CA ARG A 69 1.21 -15.95 -2.76
C ARG A 69 0.86 -15.91 -4.23
N ILE A 70 1.56 -15.12 -5.02
CA ILE A 70 1.25 -14.94 -6.44
C ILE A 70 1.50 -16.23 -7.26
N GLN A 71 2.35 -17.12 -6.76
CA GLN A 71 2.67 -18.39 -7.41
C GLN A 71 1.41 -19.24 -7.67
N GLU A 72 0.47 -19.29 -6.71
CA GLU A 72 -0.78 -20.05 -6.87
C GLU A 72 -1.60 -19.51 -8.05
N PHE A 73 -1.73 -18.19 -8.15
CA PHE A 73 -2.41 -17.57 -9.29
C PHE A 73 -1.72 -17.85 -10.61
N MET A 74 -0.38 -17.74 -10.67
CA MET A 74 0.41 -18.02 -11.89
C MET A 74 0.30 -19.48 -12.31
N THR A 75 0.22 -20.41 -11.36
CA THR A 75 0.03 -21.84 -11.66
C THR A 75 -1.33 -22.11 -12.30
N LEU A 76 -2.38 -21.42 -11.84
CA LEU A 76 -3.73 -21.54 -12.40
C LEU A 76 -3.89 -20.80 -13.74
N ASN A 77 -3.05 -19.81 -14.00
CA ASN A 77 -3.11 -18.95 -15.19
C ASN A 77 -1.71 -18.80 -15.84
N PRO A 78 -1.16 -19.87 -16.42
CA PRO A 78 0.23 -19.90 -16.90
C PRO A 78 0.52 -18.99 -18.09
N GLU A 79 -0.52 -18.52 -18.79
CA GLU A 79 -0.39 -17.63 -19.95
C GLU A 79 -0.54 -16.14 -19.58
N ILE A 80 -0.67 -15.83 -18.26
CA ILE A 80 -0.67 -14.45 -17.76
C ILE A 80 0.74 -14.08 -17.30
N GLU A 81 1.28 -13.02 -17.88
CA GLU A 81 2.48 -12.33 -17.38
C GLU A 81 2.09 -11.36 -16.25
N ILE A 82 2.69 -11.51 -15.07
CA ILE A 82 2.42 -10.64 -13.91
C ILE A 82 3.49 -9.57 -13.78
N ASP A 83 3.05 -8.32 -13.66
CA ASP A 83 3.88 -7.17 -13.29
C ASP A 83 3.42 -6.61 -11.95
N LEU A 84 4.29 -6.67 -10.91
CA LEU A 84 3.99 -6.16 -9.58
C LEU A 84 4.69 -4.83 -9.37
N VAL A 85 3.92 -3.76 -9.25
CA VAL A 85 4.42 -2.39 -9.05
C VAL A 85 4.10 -1.93 -7.63
N PHE A 86 5.11 -1.78 -6.78
CA PHE A 86 4.91 -1.39 -5.39
C PHE A 86 5.31 0.06 -5.14
N ASP A 87 4.35 0.87 -4.72
CA ASP A 87 4.59 2.25 -4.30
C ASP A 87 3.71 2.59 -3.07
N ASP A 88 4.27 3.38 -2.14
CA ASP A 88 3.53 3.88 -1.00
C ASP A 88 2.67 5.10 -1.34
N LYS A 89 2.90 5.72 -2.49
CA LYS A 89 1.96 6.67 -3.09
C LYS A 89 0.89 5.90 -3.85
N GLU A 90 -0.36 6.32 -3.68
CA GLU A 90 -1.47 5.77 -4.47
C GLU A 90 -1.23 6.11 -5.95
N LEU A 91 -0.98 5.07 -6.76
CA LEU A 91 -0.89 5.22 -8.20
C LEU A 91 -2.28 5.52 -8.76
N ASP A 92 -2.32 6.39 -9.74
CA ASP A 92 -3.57 6.68 -10.46
C ASP A 92 -3.83 5.58 -11.49
N LEU A 93 -4.80 4.69 -11.20
CA LEU A 93 -5.21 3.65 -12.13
C LEU A 93 -5.85 4.22 -13.41
N SER A 94 -6.34 5.47 -13.39
CA SER A 94 -6.90 6.12 -14.58
C SER A 94 -5.85 6.37 -15.66
N THR A 95 -4.56 6.47 -15.28
CA THR A 95 -3.44 6.60 -16.20
C THR A 95 -2.89 5.25 -16.69
N ARG A 96 -3.57 4.14 -16.38
CA ARG A 96 -3.17 2.76 -16.71
C ARG A 96 -1.75 2.38 -16.26
N GLN A 97 -1.28 2.95 -15.20
CA GLN A 97 -0.05 2.48 -14.57
C GLN A 97 -0.21 1.10 -13.93
N ALA A 98 -1.46 0.66 -13.69
CA ALA A 98 -1.80 -0.68 -13.28
C ALA A 98 -3.26 -1.03 -13.66
N ASP A 99 -3.54 -2.32 -13.86
CA ASP A 99 -4.87 -2.86 -14.14
C ASP A 99 -5.65 -3.07 -12.84
N ILE A 100 -4.97 -3.49 -11.78
CA ILE A 100 -5.54 -3.72 -10.45
C ILE A 100 -4.73 -2.96 -9.39
N GLY A 101 -5.43 -2.26 -8.50
CA GLY A 101 -4.86 -1.63 -7.31
C GLY A 101 -5.38 -2.27 -6.03
N ILE A 102 -4.47 -2.71 -5.13
CA ILE A 102 -4.82 -3.17 -3.78
C ILE A 102 -4.46 -2.06 -2.81
N PHE A 103 -5.46 -1.34 -2.33
CA PHE A 103 -5.29 -0.17 -1.49
C PHE A 103 -5.56 -0.48 -0.01
N MET A 104 -4.74 0.08 0.87
CA MET A 104 -4.92 -0.06 2.33
C MET A 104 -6.03 0.86 2.85
N ARG A 105 -6.50 1.78 2.04
CA ARG A 105 -7.59 2.72 2.31
C ARG A 105 -8.49 2.79 1.10
N ARG A 106 -9.74 3.15 1.32
CA ARG A 106 -10.67 3.37 0.21
C ARG A 106 -10.15 4.49 -0.69
N PRO A 107 -9.95 4.24 -2.00
CA PRO A 107 -9.59 5.28 -2.95
C PRO A 107 -10.66 6.39 -3.00
N LYS A 108 -10.22 7.62 -3.22
CA LYS A 108 -11.14 8.77 -3.33
C LYS A 108 -11.78 8.88 -4.72
N GLN A 109 -11.17 8.27 -5.73
CA GLN A 109 -11.66 8.30 -7.11
C GLN A 109 -12.93 7.46 -7.22
N LEU A 110 -14.01 8.08 -7.72
CA LEU A 110 -15.34 7.47 -7.82
C LEU A 110 -15.50 6.53 -9.02
N ASN A 111 -14.61 6.61 -10.00
CA ASN A 111 -14.72 5.90 -11.28
C ASN A 111 -14.13 4.47 -11.25
N TYR A 112 -13.71 3.98 -10.08
CA TYR A 112 -13.17 2.63 -9.95
C TYR A 112 -14.21 1.65 -9.45
N ILE A 113 -14.21 0.44 -10.00
CA ILE A 113 -14.90 -0.69 -9.39
C ILE A 113 -14.14 -1.06 -8.12
N GLN A 114 -14.78 -0.89 -6.97
CA GLN A 114 -14.16 -1.10 -5.68
C GLN A 114 -14.80 -2.28 -4.97
N LYS A 115 -13.97 -3.21 -4.50
CA LYS A 115 -14.39 -4.34 -3.69
C LYS A 115 -13.54 -4.42 -2.43
N LYS A 116 -14.18 -4.51 -1.26
CA LYS A 116 -13.47 -4.80 -0.01
C LYS A 116 -12.97 -6.25 -0.05
N LEU A 117 -11.68 -6.45 0.16
CA LEU A 117 -11.05 -7.78 0.17
C LEU A 117 -10.97 -8.34 1.58
N VAL A 118 -10.39 -7.60 2.52
CA VAL A 118 -10.09 -8.07 3.87
C VAL A 118 -9.94 -6.88 4.82
N ASP A 119 -10.10 -7.12 6.13
CA ASP A 119 -9.72 -6.19 7.18
C ASP A 119 -8.32 -6.51 7.68
N ILE A 120 -7.41 -5.53 7.61
CA ILE A 120 -6.05 -5.68 8.13
C ILE A 120 -6.03 -5.26 9.59
N LYS A 121 -5.68 -6.18 10.46
CA LYS A 121 -5.55 -5.93 11.90
C LYS A 121 -4.17 -5.34 12.20
N TYR A 122 -4.15 -4.36 13.09
CA TYR A 122 -2.93 -3.75 13.61
C TYR A 122 -2.87 -3.97 15.12
N PHE A 123 -1.68 -4.33 15.60
CA PHE A 123 -1.41 -4.50 17.02
C PHE A 123 -0.13 -3.78 17.40
N ILE A 124 0.11 -3.64 18.69
CA ILE A 124 1.39 -3.15 19.21
C ILE A 124 2.30 -4.36 19.38
N TYR A 125 3.54 -4.22 18.94
CA TYR A 125 4.54 -5.27 18.98
C TYR A 125 5.84 -4.78 19.61
N GLY A 126 6.55 -5.70 20.26
CA GLY A 126 7.91 -5.53 20.76
C GLY A 126 8.74 -6.77 20.46
N SER A 127 10.07 -6.64 20.38
CA SER A 127 10.94 -7.81 20.25
C SER A 127 11.14 -8.52 21.58
N ASN A 128 11.43 -9.82 21.54
CA ASN A 128 11.79 -10.62 22.72
C ASN A 128 12.87 -9.91 23.55
N LYS A 129 13.96 -9.52 22.90
CA LYS A 129 15.09 -8.81 23.54
C LYS A 129 14.67 -7.51 24.25
N TYR A 130 13.75 -6.76 23.65
CA TYR A 130 13.24 -5.52 24.25
C TYR A 130 12.37 -5.85 25.48
N LEU A 131 11.49 -6.83 25.38
CA LEU A 131 10.54 -7.19 26.43
C LEU A 131 11.25 -7.90 27.60
N GLU A 132 12.29 -8.67 27.37
CA GLU A 132 13.15 -9.22 28.42
C GLU A 132 13.81 -8.10 29.26
N LYS A 133 14.24 -7.04 28.61
CA LYS A 133 14.90 -5.91 29.29
C LYS A 133 13.95 -4.96 30.01
N TYR A 134 12.77 -4.66 29.40
CA TYR A 134 11.86 -3.62 29.89
C TYR A 134 10.56 -4.18 30.48
N GLY A 135 10.36 -5.48 30.43
CA GLY A 135 9.15 -6.16 30.88
C GLY A 135 8.05 -6.21 29.81
N MET A 136 7.11 -7.15 29.97
CA MET A 136 5.90 -7.26 29.16
C MET A 136 4.83 -6.33 29.73
N PRO A 137 4.29 -5.36 28.96
CA PRO A 137 3.16 -4.55 29.45
C PRO A 137 1.92 -5.43 29.59
N LYS A 138 1.31 -5.40 30.77
CA LYS A 138 0.08 -6.18 31.09
C LYS A 138 -1.17 -5.33 31.02
N THR A 139 -1.02 -4.02 31.11
CA THR A 139 -2.10 -3.04 31.07
C THR A 139 -1.77 -1.90 30.12
N ILE A 140 -2.80 -1.18 29.68
CA ILE A 140 -2.61 0.02 28.85
C ILE A 140 -1.73 1.06 29.58
N SER A 141 -1.82 1.16 30.90
CA SER A 141 -1.01 2.07 31.72
C SER A 141 0.47 1.70 31.70
N ASP A 142 0.82 0.42 31.60
CA ASP A 142 2.22 -0.02 31.53
C ASP A 142 2.90 0.48 30.25
N LEU A 143 2.16 0.68 29.18
CA LEU A 143 2.68 1.26 27.93
C LEU A 143 3.37 2.63 28.15
N ASN A 144 3.05 3.36 29.25
CA ASN A 144 3.68 4.63 29.56
C ASN A 144 5.16 4.50 29.98
N LYS A 145 5.58 3.30 30.39
CA LYS A 145 6.96 2.99 30.77
C LYS A 145 7.82 2.57 29.59
N HIS A 146 7.21 2.37 28.42
CA HIS A 146 7.87 1.85 27.24
C HIS A 146 8.25 2.93 26.24
N LYS A 147 9.29 2.65 25.46
CA LYS A 147 9.74 3.45 24.33
C LYS A 147 8.90 3.11 23.10
N PHE A 148 8.41 4.13 22.40
CA PHE A 148 7.63 3.96 21.19
C PHE A 148 8.37 4.43 19.95
N ILE A 149 8.19 3.67 18.88
CA ILE A 149 8.56 4.03 17.51
C ILE A 149 7.26 4.32 16.76
N SER A 150 7.20 5.35 15.94
CA SER A 150 6.00 5.72 15.21
C SER A 150 6.26 5.97 13.73
N PHE A 151 5.19 5.96 12.94
CA PHE A 151 5.27 6.31 11.55
C PHE A 151 5.63 7.79 11.38
N GLY A 152 6.62 8.07 10.52
CA GLY A 152 7.16 9.41 10.28
C GLY A 152 6.42 10.17 9.18
N LYS A 153 6.83 11.42 8.96
CA LYS A 153 6.41 12.25 7.84
C LYS A 153 7.22 11.88 6.58
N GLY A 154 6.74 12.31 5.41
CA GLY A 154 7.46 12.17 4.13
C GLY A 154 7.02 10.99 3.26
N ALA A 155 6.16 10.10 3.77
CA ALA A 155 5.42 9.13 2.98
C ALA A 155 3.95 9.10 3.42
N PRO A 156 3.02 8.75 2.53
CA PRO A 156 1.63 8.51 2.90
C PRO A 156 1.55 7.41 3.96
N SER A 157 0.78 7.66 5.04
CA SER A 157 0.54 6.61 6.03
C SER A 157 -0.41 5.56 5.47
N PRO A 158 -0.14 4.26 5.65
CA PRO A 158 -1.04 3.19 5.23
C PRO A 158 -2.34 3.15 6.05
N VAL A 159 -2.42 3.86 7.18
CA VAL A 159 -3.60 3.93 8.04
C VAL A 159 -4.04 5.38 8.27
N TYR A 160 -5.35 5.57 8.55
CA TYR A 160 -5.91 6.90 8.81
C TYR A 160 -5.35 7.57 10.06
N ASN A 161 -5.06 6.81 11.12
CA ASN A 161 -4.53 7.31 12.38
C ASN A 161 -3.22 6.58 12.73
N PRO A 162 -2.07 7.01 12.18
CA PRO A 162 -0.78 6.35 12.45
C PRO A 162 -0.32 6.48 13.90
N ASP A 163 -0.84 7.44 14.65
CA ASP A 163 -0.50 7.71 16.04
C ASP A 163 -1.42 6.99 17.06
N TRP A 164 -2.30 6.09 16.62
CA TRP A 164 -3.28 5.46 17.51
C TRP A 164 -2.64 4.77 18.72
N ALA A 165 -1.53 4.06 18.53
CA ALA A 165 -0.81 3.37 19.61
C ALA A 165 -0.19 4.36 20.63
N LEU A 166 0.23 5.54 20.16
CA LEU A 166 0.72 6.59 21.03
C LEU A 166 -0.40 7.22 21.86
N LYS A 167 -1.63 7.20 21.37
CA LYS A 167 -2.81 7.78 22.02
C LYS A 167 -3.59 6.80 22.87
N LEU A 168 -3.36 5.50 22.72
CA LEU A 168 -4.10 4.43 23.41
C LEU A 168 -4.05 4.64 24.94
N GLY A 169 -5.23 4.84 25.56
CA GLY A 169 -5.36 5.10 27.01
C GLY A 169 -4.85 6.47 27.48
N MET A 170 -4.60 7.39 26.56
CA MET A 170 -4.27 8.79 26.91
C MET A 170 -5.52 9.65 26.87
N HIS A 171 -5.60 10.63 27.78
CA HIS A 171 -6.71 11.58 27.88
C HIS A 171 -6.29 12.96 27.31
N ASP A 172 -7.27 13.82 27.02
CA ASP A 172 -7.09 15.23 26.66
C ASP A 172 -6.21 15.45 25.40
N GLY A 173 -6.29 14.56 24.41
CA GLY A 173 -5.52 14.68 23.17
C GLY A 173 -4.01 14.44 23.35
N LYS A 174 -3.57 14.07 24.55
CA LYS A 174 -2.17 13.72 24.83
C LYS A 174 -1.76 12.48 24.08
N LYS A 175 -0.46 12.36 23.82
CA LYS A 175 0.15 11.16 23.23
C LYS A 175 1.52 10.90 23.85
N ARG A 176 1.90 9.61 23.88
CA ARG A 176 3.24 9.20 24.27
C ARG A 176 4.28 9.79 23.32
N LYS A 177 5.46 10.08 23.83
CA LYS A 177 6.59 10.53 23.01
C LYS A 177 7.12 9.35 22.20
N SER A 178 7.23 9.55 20.89
CA SER A 178 7.98 8.63 20.04
C SER A 178 9.46 8.97 20.10
N ILE A 179 10.31 7.97 20.35
CA ILE A 179 11.76 8.15 20.38
C ILE A 179 12.41 8.07 19.00
N MET A 180 11.72 7.44 18.06
CA MET A 180 12.15 7.28 16.66
C MET A 180 10.95 7.34 15.74
N LYS A 181 11.12 7.97 14.58
CA LYS A 181 10.10 8.04 13.54
C LYS A 181 10.65 7.51 12.23
N VAL A 182 9.90 6.63 11.58
CA VAL A 182 10.27 6.01 10.31
C VAL A 182 9.08 6.08 9.35
N ASN A 183 9.29 6.54 8.13
CA ASN A 183 8.24 6.65 7.11
C ASN A 183 8.09 5.39 6.25
N SER A 184 8.44 4.25 6.80
CA SER A 184 8.34 2.92 6.18
C SER A 184 7.84 1.92 7.20
N VAL A 185 6.81 1.14 6.83
CA VAL A 185 6.26 0.08 7.71
C VAL A 185 7.30 -1.01 7.94
N MET A 186 8.10 -1.33 6.91
CA MET A 186 9.24 -2.24 7.06
C MET A 186 10.30 -1.70 8.00
N GLY A 187 10.61 -0.41 7.88
CA GLY A 187 11.55 0.24 8.79
C GLY A 187 11.07 0.20 10.25
N LEU A 188 9.75 0.29 10.48
CA LEU A 188 9.18 0.09 11.83
C LEU A 188 9.38 -1.34 12.32
N LEU A 189 9.13 -2.36 11.49
CA LEU A 189 9.37 -3.76 11.86
C LEU A 189 10.84 -3.99 12.24
N LEU A 190 11.77 -3.59 11.39
CA LEU A 190 13.21 -3.76 11.64
C LEU A 190 13.66 -3.05 12.91
N ALA A 191 13.13 -1.87 13.20
CA ALA A 191 13.43 -1.15 14.44
C ALA A 191 12.87 -1.88 15.68
N VAL A 192 11.68 -2.49 15.59
CA VAL A 192 11.12 -3.34 16.64
C VAL A 192 11.99 -4.58 16.85
N GLU A 193 12.34 -5.30 15.79
CA GLU A 193 13.20 -6.49 15.83
C GLU A 193 14.57 -6.20 16.45
N SER A 194 15.13 -5.04 16.17
CA SER A 194 16.39 -4.57 16.74
C SER A 194 16.30 -4.20 18.23
N GLY A 195 15.10 -4.20 18.83
CA GLY A 195 14.89 -3.91 20.24
C GLY A 195 14.89 -2.40 20.58
N VAL A 196 14.61 -1.53 19.62
CA VAL A 196 14.57 -0.07 19.85
C VAL A 196 13.36 0.33 20.72
N GLY A 197 12.19 -0.35 20.52
CA GLY A 197 10.99 -0.06 21.27
C GLY A 197 9.75 -0.76 20.71
N LEU A 198 8.58 -0.33 21.13
CA LEU A 198 7.28 -0.83 20.68
C LEU A 198 6.80 -0.03 19.46
N ALA A 199 6.13 -0.69 18.52
CA ALA A 199 5.44 -0.04 17.41
C ALA A 199 4.12 -0.72 17.06
N ALA A 200 3.22 0.05 16.45
CA ALA A 200 2.02 -0.49 15.81
C ALA A 200 2.38 -1.05 14.42
N LEU A 201 2.14 -2.34 14.22
CA LEU A 201 2.43 -3.04 12.97
C LEU A 201 1.20 -3.84 12.49
N PRO A 202 1.03 -4.01 11.18
CA PRO A 202 0.01 -4.91 10.65
C PRO A 202 0.37 -6.38 10.92
N GLU A 203 -0.63 -7.17 11.27
CA GLU A 203 -0.45 -8.59 11.64
C GLU A 203 0.25 -9.40 10.54
N TYR A 204 -0.09 -9.15 9.25
CA TYR A 204 0.49 -9.89 8.13
C TYR A 204 2.01 -9.76 8.02
N LEU A 205 2.57 -8.67 8.57
CA LEU A 205 3.99 -8.38 8.47
C LEU A 205 4.83 -9.17 9.48
N VAL A 206 4.21 -9.50 10.62
CA VAL A 206 4.89 -10.19 11.74
C VAL A 206 4.62 -11.69 11.81
N THR A 207 3.76 -12.21 10.95
CA THR A 207 3.35 -13.64 10.97
C THR A 207 4.55 -14.59 10.83
N ASN A 208 5.61 -14.18 10.16
CA ASN A 208 6.82 -14.99 9.93
C ASN A 208 8.01 -14.56 10.81
N SER A 209 7.81 -13.62 11.73
CA SER A 209 8.88 -13.16 12.62
C SER A 209 8.82 -13.89 13.97
N ASN A 210 9.84 -14.69 14.26
CA ASN A 210 9.97 -15.39 15.55
C ASN A 210 10.47 -14.48 16.70
N ASN A 211 10.90 -13.26 16.36
CA ASN A 211 11.56 -12.36 17.32
C ASN A 211 10.65 -11.24 17.81
N VAL A 212 9.39 -11.19 17.35
CA VAL A 212 8.46 -10.09 17.63
C VAL A 212 7.19 -10.65 18.27
N ILE A 213 6.82 -10.11 19.41
CA ILE A 213 5.67 -10.53 20.21
C ILE A 213 4.64 -9.39 20.24
N LYS A 214 3.38 -9.78 20.14
CA LYS A 214 2.23 -8.89 20.38
C LYS A 214 2.13 -8.58 21.87
N VAL A 215 1.97 -7.30 22.19
CA VAL A 215 1.83 -6.80 23.57
C VAL A 215 0.45 -6.19 23.80
#